data_7354eab6b180697d7adb42ba351a6208
#
_entry.id   7354eab6b180697d7adb42ba351a6208
#
_cell.length_a   1.000
_cell.length_b   1.000
_cell.length_c   1.000
_cell.angle_alpha   90.00
_cell.angle_beta   90.00
_cell.angle_gamma   90.00
#
_symmetry.space_group_name_H-M   'P 1'
#
loop_
_entity.id
_entity.type
_entity.pdbx_description
1 polymer ?
#
loop_
_entity_poly.entity_id
_entity_poly.type
_entity_poly.pdbx_seq_one_letter_code
_entity_poly.pdbx_strand_id
1 'polypeptide(L)'
;MNKDENEKKVEEKKKKEGGCCGGSSKKIKPKPKILSLLTIGNQWVGKTAILNRFIDNQFEAKTLMTIGQDCRVVNRTIKIENEDVKQQVRIWDSSGQERFRNLVISSAKNTNGIFLIYDVTSQKTFDDLQGWIDTIEKAKDLKTFPFIIMANKIDLEEKRVITQEQGKAFAASKNMPYFETSAKTGQGLNEALDYLITAATKSVMGLPNDNIII
;
A
#
# COMPACT_ATOMS: atom_id res chain seq x y z
N MET A 1 -16.13 10.24 -76.16
CA MET A 1 -17.02 9.12 -75.89
C MET A 1 -16.54 8.52 -74.59
N ASN A 2 -17.10 8.74 -73.68
CA ASN A 2 -18.05 9.01 -72.60
C ASN A 2 -17.39 8.84 -71.28
N LYS A 3 -17.03 9.99 -70.65
CA LYS A 3 -16.55 10.05 -69.29
C LYS A 3 -17.66 10.26 -68.24
N ASP A 4 -18.94 10.32 -68.70
CA ASP A 4 -20.04 10.81 -67.83
C ASP A 4 -20.94 9.71 -67.24
N GLU A 5 -20.64 8.43 -67.46
CA GLU A 5 -21.46 7.34 -66.88
C GLU A 5 -20.90 6.69 -65.60
N ASN A 6 -19.69 7.07 -65.20
CA ASN A 6 -19.06 6.45 -64.07
C ASN A 6 -19.20 7.24 -62.74
N GLU A 7 -19.66 8.51 -62.80
CA GLU A 7 -19.84 9.33 -61.59
C GLU A 7 -21.21 9.17 -60.93
N LYS A 8 -22.22 8.69 -61.64
CA LYS A 8 -23.59 8.50 -61.12
C LYS A 8 -23.80 7.21 -60.31
N LYS A 9 -22.87 6.26 -60.35
CA LYS A 9 -22.96 5.00 -59.57
C LYS A 9 -22.24 5.04 -58.20
N VAL A 10 -21.55 6.12 -57.88
CA VAL A 10 -20.82 6.26 -56.62
C VAL A 10 -21.61 7.04 -55.57
N GLU A 11 -22.63 7.82 -55.99
CA GLU A 11 -23.43 8.61 -55.04
C GLU A 11 -24.66 7.89 -54.42
N GLU A 12 -25.13 6.80 -55.03
CA GLU A 12 -26.29 6.05 -54.48
C GLU A 12 -25.95 4.99 -53.42
N LYS A 13 -24.67 4.74 -53.10
CA LYS A 13 -24.27 3.79 -52.05
C LYS A 13 -23.92 4.43 -50.72
N LYS A 14 -24.10 5.75 -50.52
CA LYS A 14 -23.79 6.47 -49.27
C LYS A 14 -25.02 6.87 -48.45
N LYS A 15 -26.20 6.33 -48.71
CA LYS A 15 -27.42 6.66 -47.94
C LYS A 15 -28.20 5.44 -47.45
N LYS A 16 -27.55 4.46 -46.84
CA LYS A 16 -28.21 3.44 -46.01
C LYS A 16 -27.17 2.72 -45.16
N GLU A 17 -26.77 3.32 -44.05
CA GLU A 17 -26.27 2.65 -42.86
C GLU A 17 -26.08 3.70 -41.74
N GLY A 18 -27.20 4.31 -41.36
CA GLY A 18 -27.33 5.02 -40.10
C GLY A 18 -27.88 4.06 -39.04
N GLY A 19 -27.10 3.03 -38.70
CA GLY A 19 -27.41 2.13 -37.60
C GLY A 19 -26.70 2.64 -36.35
N CYS A 20 -27.46 3.19 -35.38
CA CYS A 20 -27.01 3.41 -34.01
C CYS A 20 -26.51 2.09 -33.41
N CYS A 21 -25.23 1.82 -33.48
CA CYS A 21 -24.56 0.90 -32.56
C CYS A 21 -24.04 1.71 -31.38
N GLY A 22 -24.84 1.81 -30.32
CA GLY A 22 -24.36 2.20 -28.99
C GLY A 22 -23.35 1.17 -28.51
N GLY A 23 -22.12 1.27 -29.00
CA GLY A 23 -20.98 0.57 -28.49
C GLY A 23 -20.67 1.15 -27.12
N SER A 24 -21.13 0.51 -26.02
CA SER A 24 -20.59 0.77 -24.71
C SER A 24 -19.10 0.44 -24.77
N SER A 25 -18.31 1.49 -24.87
CA SER A 25 -16.85 1.41 -24.72
C SER A 25 -16.59 0.79 -23.36
N LYS A 26 -16.36 -0.53 -23.31
CA LYS A 26 -15.76 -1.16 -22.13
C LYS A 26 -14.44 -0.43 -21.91
N LYS A 27 -14.42 0.52 -20.96
CA LYS A 27 -13.18 1.12 -20.49
C LYS A 27 -12.28 -0.05 -20.09
N ILE A 28 -11.23 -0.30 -20.87
CA ILE A 28 -10.21 -1.31 -20.56
C ILE A 28 -9.60 -0.83 -19.26
N LYS A 29 -10.00 -1.45 -18.15
CA LYS A 29 -9.41 -1.14 -16.83
C LYS A 29 -7.92 -1.45 -16.95
N PRO A 30 -7.03 -0.51 -16.59
CA PRO A 30 -5.61 -0.75 -16.66
C PRO A 30 -5.28 -1.97 -15.79
N LYS A 31 -4.51 -2.92 -16.35
CA LYS A 31 -4.02 -4.06 -15.55
C LYS A 31 -3.28 -3.52 -14.35
N PRO A 32 -3.57 -4.01 -13.13
CA PRO A 32 -2.90 -3.54 -11.94
C PRO A 32 -1.38 -3.74 -12.09
N LYS A 33 -0.64 -2.65 -11.97
CA LYS A 33 0.83 -2.70 -11.96
C LYS A 33 1.27 -3.40 -10.67
N ILE A 34 2.42 -4.08 -10.69
CA ILE A 34 3.01 -4.63 -9.47
C ILE A 34 3.17 -3.48 -8.47
N LEU A 35 2.53 -3.61 -7.31
CA LEU A 35 2.70 -2.63 -6.23
C LEU A 35 4.01 -2.87 -5.51
N SER A 36 4.62 -1.80 -5.04
CA SER A 36 5.80 -1.82 -4.20
C SER A 36 5.47 -1.15 -2.87
N LEU A 37 5.55 -1.89 -1.77
CA LEU A 37 5.33 -1.39 -0.41
C LEU A 37 6.64 -1.45 0.37
N LEU A 38 6.76 -0.62 1.41
CA LEU A 38 7.96 -0.53 2.25
C LEU A 38 7.58 -0.60 3.72
N THR A 39 8.29 -1.40 4.51
CA THR A 39 8.21 -1.37 5.98
C THR A 39 9.31 -0.46 6.53
N ILE A 40 8.95 0.43 7.46
CA ILE A 40 9.89 1.29 8.18
C ILE A 40 9.59 1.30 9.67
N GLY A 41 10.53 1.77 10.46
CA GLY A 41 10.45 1.82 11.93
C GLY A 41 11.76 1.37 12.54
N ASN A 42 11.89 1.51 13.85
CA ASN A 42 13.11 1.19 14.59
C ASN A 42 13.52 -0.29 14.46
N GLN A 43 14.73 -0.59 14.95
CA GLN A 43 15.15 -1.98 15.09
C GLN A 43 14.24 -2.70 16.11
N TRP A 44 14.05 -4.00 15.90
CA TRP A 44 13.35 -4.90 16.82
C TRP A 44 11.84 -4.64 16.99
N VAL A 45 11.25 -3.69 16.24
CA VAL A 45 9.79 -3.47 16.27
C VAL A 45 9.00 -4.62 15.62
N GLY A 46 9.68 -5.52 14.89
CA GLY A 46 9.08 -6.72 14.31
C GLY A 46 8.72 -6.63 12.84
N LYS A 47 9.34 -5.74 12.05
CA LYS A 47 9.10 -5.61 10.59
C LYS A 47 9.22 -6.94 9.86
N THR A 48 10.36 -7.61 10.00
CA THR A 48 10.62 -8.93 9.41
C THR A 48 9.65 -10.00 9.91
N ALA A 49 9.32 -9.99 11.22
CA ALA A 49 8.38 -10.94 11.79
C ALA A 49 6.95 -10.77 11.22
N ILE A 50 6.53 -9.52 10.99
CA ILE A 50 5.28 -9.21 10.30
C ILE A 50 5.29 -9.80 8.90
N LEU A 51 6.36 -9.61 8.12
CA LEU A 51 6.45 -10.13 6.76
C LEU A 51 6.47 -11.67 6.72
N ASN A 52 7.20 -12.32 7.61
CA ASN A 52 7.18 -13.78 7.72
C ASN A 52 5.76 -14.29 8.06
N ARG A 53 5.04 -13.59 8.94
CA ARG A 53 3.64 -13.93 9.24
C ARG A 53 2.72 -13.70 8.04
N PHE A 54 2.87 -12.59 7.29
CA PHE A 54 2.05 -12.30 6.11
C PHE A 54 2.22 -13.34 4.99
N ILE A 55 3.45 -13.80 4.77
CA ILE A 55 3.81 -14.57 3.59
C ILE A 55 3.79 -16.07 3.89
N ASP A 56 4.46 -16.48 4.97
CA ASP A 56 4.71 -17.87 5.28
C ASP A 56 3.80 -18.39 6.42
N ASN A 57 3.00 -17.51 7.00
CA ASN A 57 2.21 -17.76 8.23
C ASN A 57 3.07 -18.30 9.39
N GLN A 58 4.34 -17.90 9.44
CA GLN A 58 5.32 -18.32 10.42
C GLN A 58 5.70 -17.17 11.35
N PHE A 59 6.05 -17.51 12.59
CA PHE A 59 6.59 -16.56 13.56
C PHE A 59 7.79 -17.18 14.25
N GLU A 60 8.89 -16.46 14.21
CA GLU A 60 10.11 -16.78 14.96
C GLU A 60 10.38 -15.69 15.99
N ALA A 61 10.47 -16.08 17.27
CA ALA A 61 10.72 -15.14 18.36
C ALA A 61 12.15 -14.53 18.32
N LYS A 62 13.08 -15.25 17.69
CA LYS A 62 14.47 -14.78 17.49
C LYS A 62 14.73 -14.65 16.02
N THR A 63 14.52 -13.45 15.47
CA THR A 63 14.92 -13.12 14.10
C THR A 63 16.32 -12.52 14.13
N LEU A 64 17.12 -12.84 13.10
CA LEU A 64 18.40 -12.16 12.89
C LEU A 64 18.12 -10.70 12.46
N MET A 65 19.06 -9.84 12.79
CA MET A 65 18.97 -8.44 12.37
C MET A 65 19.06 -8.32 10.86
N THR A 66 18.09 -7.60 10.25
CA THR A 66 18.11 -7.34 8.81
C THR A 66 19.28 -6.42 8.45
N ILE A 67 20.13 -6.87 7.54
CA ILE A 67 21.23 -6.06 6.98
C ILE A 67 20.79 -5.52 5.64
N GLY A 68 20.64 -4.18 5.52
CA GLY A 68 20.18 -3.55 4.29
C GLY A 68 18.66 -3.66 4.09
N GLN A 69 18.24 -4.24 2.99
CA GLN A 69 16.84 -4.45 2.62
C GLN A 69 16.66 -5.84 2.01
N ASP A 70 15.53 -6.47 2.33
CA ASP A 70 15.05 -7.71 1.68
C ASP A 70 13.74 -7.43 0.94
N CYS A 71 13.43 -8.22 -0.09
CA CYS A 71 12.23 -8.06 -0.90
C CYS A 71 11.43 -9.35 -0.92
N ARG A 72 10.17 -9.28 -0.48
CA ARG A 72 9.23 -10.38 -0.50
C ARG A 72 8.07 -10.08 -1.44
N VAL A 73 7.52 -11.13 -2.06
CA VAL A 73 6.41 -11.02 -3.01
C VAL A 73 5.20 -11.75 -2.47
N VAL A 74 4.04 -11.09 -2.47
CA VAL A 74 2.76 -11.66 -2.10
C VAL A 74 1.72 -11.37 -3.17
N ASN A 75 0.81 -12.31 -3.40
CA ASN A 75 -0.35 -12.12 -4.27
C ASN A 75 -1.58 -12.00 -3.38
N ARG A 76 -2.37 -10.95 -3.58
CA ARG A 76 -3.61 -10.69 -2.82
C ARG A 76 -4.76 -10.42 -3.77
N THR A 77 -5.94 -10.84 -3.37
CA THR A 77 -7.20 -10.42 -4.01
C THR A 77 -7.86 -9.41 -3.10
N ILE A 78 -8.04 -8.20 -3.58
CA ILE A 78 -8.68 -7.09 -2.86
C ILE A 78 -9.95 -6.69 -3.59
N LYS A 79 -10.89 -6.07 -2.88
CA LYS A 79 -12.12 -5.53 -3.47
C LYS A 79 -11.97 -4.04 -3.76
N ILE A 80 -12.23 -3.65 -5.01
CA ILE A 80 -12.31 -2.25 -5.43
C ILE A 80 -13.62 -2.08 -6.17
N GLU A 81 -14.49 -1.17 -5.71
CA GLU A 81 -15.81 -0.91 -6.31
C GLU A 81 -16.62 -2.20 -6.57
N ASN A 82 -16.62 -3.12 -5.58
CA ASN A 82 -17.28 -4.44 -5.63
C ASN A 82 -16.69 -5.45 -6.64
N GLU A 83 -15.56 -5.14 -7.27
CA GLU A 83 -14.84 -6.08 -8.15
C GLU A 83 -13.61 -6.66 -7.43
N ASP A 84 -13.39 -7.96 -7.64
CA ASP A 84 -12.19 -8.63 -7.15
C ASP A 84 -10.99 -8.30 -8.05
N VAL A 85 -9.99 -7.64 -7.49
CA VAL A 85 -8.75 -7.27 -8.16
C VAL A 85 -7.60 -8.12 -7.62
N LYS A 86 -6.99 -8.92 -8.50
CA LYS A 86 -5.77 -9.68 -8.16
C LYS A 86 -4.57 -8.75 -8.26
N GLN A 87 -3.91 -8.52 -7.12
CA GLN A 87 -2.78 -7.63 -7.00
C GLN A 87 -1.52 -8.39 -6.59
N GLN A 88 -0.46 -8.27 -7.38
CA GLN A 88 0.88 -8.68 -6.98
C GLN A 88 1.56 -7.53 -6.25
N VAL A 89 2.13 -7.82 -5.07
CA VAL A 89 2.72 -6.82 -4.19
C VAL A 89 4.14 -7.25 -3.84
N ARG A 90 5.09 -6.36 -4.02
CA ARG A 90 6.46 -6.46 -3.50
C ARG A 90 6.53 -5.68 -2.20
N ILE A 91 6.97 -6.33 -1.13
CA ILE A 91 7.13 -5.67 0.17
C ILE A 91 8.62 -5.67 0.51
N TRP A 92 9.15 -4.47 0.69
CA TRP A 92 10.55 -4.26 1.07
C TRP A 92 10.65 -4.22 2.59
N ASP A 93 11.41 -5.15 3.15
CA ASP A 93 11.79 -5.15 4.56
C ASP A 93 13.03 -4.28 4.74
N SER A 94 12.93 -3.20 5.50
CA SER A 94 14.06 -2.32 5.75
C SER A 94 14.75 -2.61 7.07
N SER A 95 16.05 -2.40 7.11
CA SER A 95 16.78 -2.31 8.37
C SER A 95 16.28 -1.10 9.17
N GLY A 96 15.95 -1.32 10.45
CA GLY A 96 15.52 -0.25 11.36
C GLY A 96 16.68 0.58 11.94
N GLN A 97 17.89 0.46 11.38
CA GLN A 97 19.05 1.22 11.85
C GLN A 97 19.04 2.64 11.27
N GLU A 98 19.28 3.63 12.12
CA GLU A 98 19.33 5.06 11.76
C GLU A 98 20.36 5.37 10.69
N ARG A 99 21.46 4.62 10.63
CA ARG A 99 22.52 4.78 9.60
C ARG A 99 22.04 4.46 8.19
N PHE A 100 20.93 3.72 8.04
CA PHE A 100 20.34 3.38 6.74
C PHE A 100 19.16 4.27 6.34
N ARG A 101 18.90 5.38 7.05
CA ARG A 101 17.79 6.30 6.71
C ARG A 101 17.86 6.81 5.28
N ASN A 102 19.04 7.09 4.74
CA ASN A 102 19.19 7.51 3.34
C ASN A 102 18.76 6.43 2.35
N LEU A 103 18.99 5.15 2.67
CA LEU A 103 18.52 4.03 1.87
C LEU A 103 16.98 3.96 1.90
N VAL A 104 16.39 4.17 3.08
CA VAL A 104 14.92 4.23 3.25
C VAL A 104 14.32 5.36 2.40
N ILE A 105 14.90 6.56 2.41
CA ILE A 105 14.45 7.69 1.58
C ILE A 105 14.51 7.33 0.08
N SER A 106 15.62 6.72 -0.35
CA SER A 106 15.77 6.30 -1.75
C SER A 106 14.73 5.26 -2.16
N SER A 107 14.47 4.28 -1.29
CA SER A 107 13.46 3.25 -1.53
C SER A 107 12.04 3.81 -1.52
N ALA A 108 11.73 4.72 -0.60
CA ALA A 108 10.42 5.36 -0.50
C ALA A 108 10.01 6.07 -1.80
N LYS A 109 10.96 6.65 -2.55
CA LYS A 109 10.68 7.31 -3.85
C LYS A 109 9.99 6.37 -4.84
N ASN A 110 10.31 5.09 -4.80
CA ASN A 110 9.86 4.08 -5.75
C ASN A 110 8.77 3.15 -5.19
N THR A 111 8.17 3.47 -4.04
CA THR A 111 7.09 2.70 -3.43
C THR A 111 5.73 3.35 -3.62
N ASN A 112 4.68 2.53 -3.51
CA ASN A 112 3.28 2.91 -3.63
C ASN A 112 2.57 3.01 -2.28
N GLY A 113 3.21 2.54 -1.20
CA GLY A 113 2.68 2.63 0.15
C GLY A 113 3.71 2.25 1.20
N ILE A 114 3.50 2.71 2.43
CA ILE A 114 4.45 2.50 3.53
C ILE A 114 3.72 2.06 4.80
N PHE A 115 4.31 1.05 5.48
CA PHE A 115 3.99 0.66 6.84
C PHE A 115 4.99 1.29 7.80
N LEU A 116 4.57 2.18 8.68
CA LEU A 116 5.38 2.67 9.81
C LEU A 116 5.04 1.87 11.06
N ILE A 117 6.01 1.12 11.56
CA ILE A 117 5.81 0.13 12.61
C ILE A 117 6.55 0.56 13.87
N TYR A 118 5.84 0.51 15.01
CA TYR A 118 6.44 0.65 16.33
C TYR A 118 6.07 -0.51 17.25
N ASP A 119 6.74 -0.64 18.38
CA ASP A 119 6.53 -1.66 19.41
C ASP A 119 5.77 -1.07 20.58
N VAL A 120 4.58 -1.57 20.92
CA VAL A 120 3.77 -1.06 22.05
C VAL A 120 4.44 -1.21 23.40
N THR A 121 5.50 -2.04 23.49
CA THR A 121 6.27 -2.26 24.71
C THR A 121 7.49 -1.34 24.84
N SER A 122 7.69 -0.40 23.89
CA SER A 122 8.88 0.45 23.86
C SER A 122 8.53 1.91 23.59
N GLN A 123 8.61 2.74 24.64
CA GLN A 123 8.40 4.20 24.54
C GLN A 123 9.28 4.82 23.44
N LYS A 124 10.56 4.45 23.38
CA LYS A 124 11.51 4.98 22.40
C LYS A 124 11.02 4.81 20.95
N THR A 125 10.45 3.64 20.61
CA THR A 125 10.00 3.38 19.24
C THR A 125 8.77 4.19 18.86
N PHE A 126 7.97 4.57 19.84
CA PHE A 126 6.83 5.48 19.68
C PHE A 126 7.30 6.93 19.54
N ASP A 127 8.22 7.39 20.37
CA ASP A 127 8.77 8.75 20.32
C ASP A 127 9.49 9.02 18.99
N ASP A 128 10.13 7.99 18.41
CA ASP A 128 10.85 8.07 17.15
C ASP A 128 9.93 8.12 15.90
N LEU A 129 8.60 7.91 16.05
CA LEU A 129 7.65 7.91 14.92
C LEU A 129 7.70 9.22 14.13
N GLN A 130 7.73 10.36 14.81
CA GLN A 130 7.82 11.67 14.14
C GLN A 130 9.07 11.77 13.27
N GLY A 131 10.21 11.32 13.76
CA GLY A 131 11.46 11.34 13.00
C GLY A 131 11.43 10.44 11.75
N TRP A 132 10.66 9.35 11.77
CA TRP A 132 10.39 8.52 10.58
C TRP A 132 9.48 9.24 9.60
N ILE A 133 8.41 9.88 10.06
CA ILE A 133 7.50 10.68 9.23
C ILE A 133 8.28 11.78 8.52
N ASP A 134 9.04 12.59 9.25
CA ASP A 134 9.88 13.67 8.71
C ASP A 134 10.89 13.16 7.67
N THR A 135 11.35 11.92 7.85
CA THR A 135 12.27 11.27 6.91
C THR A 135 11.57 10.96 5.58
N ILE A 136 10.32 10.48 5.63
CA ILE A 136 9.54 10.13 4.42
C ILE A 136 8.99 11.36 3.72
N GLU A 137 8.63 12.41 4.44
CA GLU A 137 8.16 13.69 3.87
C GLU A 137 9.18 14.33 2.92
N LYS A 138 10.48 14.02 3.10
CA LYS A 138 11.53 14.44 2.14
C LYS A 138 11.42 13.73 0.77
N ALA A 139 10.67 12.64 0.69
CA ALA A 139 10.54 11.82 -0.52
C ALA A 139 9.12 11.77 -1.07
N LYS A 140 8.10 11.98 -0.25
CA LYS A 140 6.68 11.80 -0.57
C LYS A 140 5.81 12.87 0.10
N ASP A 141 4.79 13.31 -0.60
CA ASP A 141 3.69 14.08 -0.01
C ASP A 141 2.74 13.13 0.71
N LEU A 142 2.82 13.09 2.04
CA LEU A 142 2.03 12.16 2.86
C LEU A 142 0.53 12.50 2.90
N LYS A 143 0.10 13.66 2.41
CA LYS A 143 -1.33 14.00 2.32
C LYS A 143 -2.07 13.13 1.32
N THR A 144 -1.39 12.69 0.28
CA THR A 144 -1.97 11.90 -0.81
C THR A 144 -1.37 10.50 -0.94
N PHE A 145 -0.25 10.26 -0.26
CA PHE A 145 0.49 9.02 -0.36
C PHE A 145 -0.03 7.98 0.66
N PRO A 146 -0.31 6.72 0.23
CA PRO A 146 -0.74 5.66 1.12
C PRO A 146 0.30 5.34 2.21
N PHE A 147 -0.05 5.65 3.45
CA PHE A 147 0.81 5.52 4.62
C PHE A 147 -0.02 5.12 5.83
N ILE A 148 0.39 4.10 6.57
CA ILE A 148 -0.30 3.66 7.78
C ILE A 148 0.65 3.48 8.95
N ILE A 149 0.12 3.63 10.17
CA ILE A 149 0.85 3.38 11.42
C ILE A 149 0.38 2.05 12.00
N MET A 150 1.34 1.18 12.34
CA MET A 150 1.10 -0.12 12.94
C MET A 150 1.73 -0.22 14.33
N ALA A 151 0.91 -0.40 15.34
CA ALA A 151 1.30 -0.73 16.71
C ALA A 151 1.47 -2.25 16.81
N ASN A 152 2.71 -2.72 16.89
CA ASN A 152 2.99 -4.16 16.90
C ASN A 152 3.29 -4.68 18.32
N LYS A 153 3.20 -6.00 18.48
CA LYS A 153 3.42 -6.79 19.70
C LYS A 153 2.32 -6.61 20.75
N ILE A 154 1.08 -6.38 20.31
CA ILE A 154 -0.08 -6.25 21.23
C ILE A 154 -0.35 -7.52 22.05
N ASP A 155 0.21 -8.66 21.65
CA ASP A 155 0.18 -9.91 22.44
C ASP A 155 0.98 -9.83 23.76
N LEU A 156 1.82 -8.83 23.93
CA LEU A 156 2.60 -8.57 25.14
C LEU A 156 1.91 -7.54 26.04
N GLU A 157 0.60 -7.70 26.31
CA GLU A 157 -0.22 -6.72 27.02
C GLU A 157 0.34 -6.37 28.42
N GLU A 158 0.90 -7.33 29.14
CA GLU A 158 1.53 -7.09 30.44
C GLU A 158 2.78 -6.19 30.39
N LYS A 159 3.36 -6.05 29.19
CA LYS A 159 4.56 -5.23 28.94
C LYS A 159 4.23 -3.97 28.17
N ARG A 160 2.97 -3.73 27.87
CA ARG A 160 2.53 -2.56 27.10
C ARG A 160 2.86 -1.28 27.88
N VAL A 161 3.52 -0.34 27.22
CA VAL A 161 3.81 1.01 27.76
C VAL A 161 3.08 2.10 26.95
N ILE A 162 2.70 1.82 25.71
CA ILE A 162 1.93 2.73 24.87
C ILE A 162 0.50 2.22 24.76
N THR A 163 -0.45 3.00 25.29
CA THR A 163 -1.86 2.62 25.21
C THR A 163 -2.41 2.74 23.78
N GLN A 164 -3.52 2.07 23.50
CA GLN A 164 -4.19 2.17 22.23
C GLN A 164 -4.64 3.62 21.93
N GLU A 165 -5.14 4.31 22.97
CA GLU A 165 -5.59 5.70 22.88
C GLU A 165 -4.43 6.64 22.49
N GLN A 166 -3.24 6.45 23.07
CA GLN A 166 -2.05 7.23 22.70
C GLN A 166 -1.67 7.01 21.23
N GLY A 167 -1.66 5.74 20.78
CA GLY A 167 -1.38 5.39 19.40
C GLY A 167 -2.38 6.00 18.42
N LYS A 168 -3.68 5.86 18.71
CA LYS A 168 -4.77 6.46 17.92
C LYS A 168 -4.69 7.98 17.90
N ALA A 169 -4.46 8.63 19.03
CA ALA A 169 -4.35 10.09 19.12
C ALA A 169 -3.17 10.61 18.28
N PHE A 170 -2.02 9.93 18.33
CA PHE A 170 -0.87 10.28 17.50
C PHE A 170 -1.20 10.14 16.00
N ALA A 171 -1.76 9.01 15.59
CA ALA A 171 -2.13 8.76 14.19
C ALA A 171 -3.17 9.77 13.67
N ALA A 172 -4.19 10.07 14.49
CA ALA A 172 -5.21 11.08 14.17
C ALA A 172 -4.60 12.48 14.01
N SER A 173 -3.63 12.87 14.86
CA SER A 173 -2.93 14.15 14.75
C SER A 173 -2.15 14.30 13.44
N LYS A 174 -1.81 13.18 12.79
CA LYS A 174 -1.14 13.11 11.48
C LYS A 174 -2.09 12.81 10.31
N ASN A 175 -3.37 12.63 10.60
CA ASN A 175 -4.37 12.17 9.63
C ASN A 175 -3.96 10.86 8.93
N MET A 176 -3.43 9.92 9.71
CA MET A 176 -2.95 8.61 9.24
C MET A 176 -3.78 7.48 9.83
N PRO A 177 -4.11 6.44 9.04
CA PRO A 177 -4.75 5.22 9.53
C PRO A 177 -3.87 4.49 10.56
N TYR A 178 -4.52 3.91 11.56
CA TYR A 178 -3.89 3.23 12.69
C TYR A 178 -4.37 1.79 12.82
N PHE A 179 -3.45 0.86 13.01
CA PHE A 179 -3.75 -0.56 13.21
C PHE A 179 -2.96 -1.12 14.39
N GLU A 180 -3.64 -1.89 15.23
CA GLU A 180 -2.99 -2.71 16.24
C GLU A 180 -2.72 -4.11 15.69
N THR A 181 -1.50 -4.62 15.90
CA THR A 181 -1.06 -5.86 15.26
C THR A 181 -0.21 -6.72 16.20
N SER A 182 -0.24 -8.02 15.95
CA SER A 182 0.71 -8.96 16.54
C SER A 182 1.26 -9.89 15.45
N ALA A 183 2.56 -9.80 15.19
CA ALA A 183 3.23 -10.77 14.33
C ALA A 183 3.18 -12.19 14.90
N LYS A 184 3.10 -12.34 16.22
CA LYS A 184 3.04 -13.64 16.90
C LYS A 184 1.69 -14.33 16.69
N THR A 185 0.59 -13.64 16.92
CA THR A 185 -0.76 -14.21 16.82
C THR A 185 -1.37 -14.08 15.42
N GLY A 186 -0.90 -13.12 14.62
CA GLY A 186 -1.49 -12.77 13.32
C GLY A 186 -2.60 -11.72 13.40
N GLN A 187 -2.98 -11.28 14.63
CA GLN A 187 -4.05 -10.34 14.85
C GLN A 187 -3.77 -9.01 14.14
N GLY A 188 -4.78 -8.42 13.48
CA GLY A 188 -4.75 -7.12 12.82
C GLY A 188 -3.87 -7.02 11.57
N LEU A 189 -3.11 -8.08 11.22
CA LEU A 189 -2.15 -8.02 10.13
C LEU A 189 -2.82 -8.02 8.75
N ASN A 190 -3.83 -8.87 8.54
CA ASN A 190 -4.51 -8.94 7.25
C ASN A 190 -5.27 -7.65 6.97
N GLU A 191 -5.92 -7.09 7.98
CA GLU A 191 -6.66 -5.81 7.89
C GLU A 191 -5.72 -4.67 7.50
N ALA A 192 -4.57 -4.56 8.15
CA ALA A 192 -3.57 -3.54 7.85
C ALA A 192 -2.99 -3.70 6.43
N LEU A 193 -2.68 -4.94 6.03
CA LEU A 193 -2.14 -5.25 4.71
C LEU A 193 -3.15 -4.94 3.60
N ASP A 194 -4.38 -5.46 3.73
CA ASP A 194 -5.42 -5.30 2.73
C ASP A 194 -5.84 -3.82 2.59
N TYR A 195 -5.87 -3.08 3.71
CA TYR A 195 -6.10 -1.64 3.69
C TYR A 195 -5.03 -0.92 2.85
N LEU A 196 -3.74 -1.13 3.16
CA LEU A 196 -2.66 -0.42 2.47
C LEU A 196 -2.56 -0.83 0.98
N ILE A 197 -2.77 -2.12 0.66
CA ILE A 197 -2.80 -2.58 -0.74
C ILE A 197 -3.96 -1.90 -1.48
N THR A 198 -5.14 -1.82 -0.87
CA THR A 198 -6.31 -1.18 -1.48
C THR A 198 -6.06 0.31 -1.72
N ALA A 199 -5.55 1.03 -0.73
CA ALA A 199 -5.22 2.45 -0.84
C ALA A 199 -4.15 2.69 -1.92
N ALA A 200 -3.08 1.88 -1.94
CA ALA A 200 -2.02 1.98 -2.93
C ALA A 200 -2.52 1.65 -4.36
N THR A 201 -3.41 0.65 -4.50
CA THR A 201 -4.01 0.31 -5.78
C THR A 201 -4.91 1.43 -6.29
N LYS A 202 -5.78 1.99 -5.44
CA LYS A 202 -6.63 3.14 -5.78
C LYS A 202 -5.77 4.34 -6.23
N SER A 203 -4.71 4.65 -5.49
CA SER A 203 -3.77 5.74 -5.82
C SER A 203 -3.12 5.54 -7.20
N VAL A 204 -2.65 4.32 -7.51
CA VAL A 204 -2.05 4.00 -8.83
C VAL A 204 -3.08 4.05 -9.96
N MET A 205 -4.35 3.74 -9.67
CA MET A 205 -5.45 3.81 -10.63
C MET A 205 -6.03 5.22 -10.78
N GLY A 206 -5.57 6.20 -9.99
CA GLY A 206 -6.12 7.57 -9.96
C GLY A 206 -7.55 7.63 -9.38
N LEU A 207 -7.93 6.66 -8.57
CA LEU A 207 -9.21 6.63 -7.87
C LEU A 207 -9.11 7.39 -6.54
N PRO A 208 -10.19 8.00 -6.07
CA PRO A 208 -10.19 8.65 -4.76
C PRO A 208 -9.89 7.63 -3.65
N ASN A 209 -9.00 8.02 -2.76
CA ASN A 209 -8.82 7.30 -1.50
C ASN A 209 -9.83 7.88 -0.51
N ASP A 210 -10.89 7.13 -0.24
CA ASP A 210 -11.73 7.42 0.92
C ASP A 210 -10.86 7.13 2.15
N ASN A 211 -10.29 8.17 2.75
CA ASN A 211 -9.59 8.03 4.03
C ASN A 211 -10.63 7.62 5.07
N ILE A 212 -10.85 6.33 5.21
CA ILE A 212 -11.61 5.78 6.32
C ILE A 212 -10.69 5.90 7.53
N ILE A 213 -10.87 6.99 8.29
CA ILE A 213 -10.35 7.09 9.66
C ILE A 213 -11.14 6.03 10.45
N ILE A 214 -10.51 4.90 10.73
CA ILE A 214 -11.05 3.81 11.57
C ILE A 214 -10.62 4.05 13.01
#